data_ed04dc691d4f075c47e8aa75c93cc757
#
_entry.id   ed04dc691d4f075c47e8aa75c93cc757
#
_cell.length_a   1.000
_cell.length_b   1.000
_cell.length_c   1.000
_cell.angle_alpha   90.00
_cell.angle_beta   90.00
_cell.angle_gamma   90.00
#
_symmetry.space_group_name_H-M   'P 1'
#
loop_
_entity.id
_entity.type
_entity.pdbx_description
1 polymer ?
#
loop_
_entity_poly.entity_id
_entity_poly.type
_entity_poly.pdbx_seq_one_letter_code
_entity_poly.pdbx_strand_id
1 'polypeptide(L)'
;MAIRAGVDTGGTFTDLVVFDSESNEIRSSKCLSTHKIPIDAFRNTFGQLSIEPKSVSDLVHGTTIATNALIERKGGSVAYVTTAGFEDVPFIQRTTRPELYNLAWKKSLPMIDRRSDCYG
;
A
#
# COMPACT_ATOMS: atom_id res chain seq x y z
N MET A 1 -18.65 -26.59 -7.28
CA MET A 1 -17.40 -26.24 -6.56
C MET A 1 -17.33 -24.75 -6.41
N ALA A 2 -17.43 -24.23 -5.20
CA ALA A 2 -17.26 -22.80 -4.95
C ALA A 2 -16.05 -22.60 -4.02
N ILE A 3 -14.89 -22.38 -4.61
CA ILE A 3 -13.67 -22.02 -3.87
C ILE A 3 -13.63 -20.51 -3.75
N ARG A 4 -13.57 -20.02 -2.52
CA ARG A 4 -13.43 -18.60 -2.21
C ARG A 4 -12.04 -18.34 -1.70
N ALA A 5 -11.41 -17.27 -2.16
CA ALA A 5 -10.04 -16.93 -1.79
C ALA A 5 -9.92 -15.47 -1.34
N GLY A 6 -9.13 -15.26 -0.31
CA GLY A 6 -8.71 -13.94 0.15
C GLY A 6 -7.20 -13.84 0.07
N VAL A 7 -6.69 -12.79 -0.57
CA VAL A 7 -5.25 -12.49 -0.65
C VAL A 7 -5.00 -11.15 0.00
N ASP A 8 -4.03 -11.11 0.90
CA ASP A 8 -3.51 -9.87 1.47
C ASP A 8 -2.04 -9.69 1.09
N THR A 9 -1.75 -8.62 0.34
CA THR A 9 -0.40 -8.29 -0.10
C THR A 9 0.15 -7.13 0.73
N GLY A 10 0.98 -7.48 1.70
CA GLY A 10 1.73 -6.52 2.50
C GLY A 10 3.09 -6.16 1.90
N GLY A 11 3.82 -5.28 2.58
CA GLY A 11 5.17 -4.88 2.16
C GLY A 11 6.21 -6.02 2.26
N THR A 12 6.02 -6.98 3.15
CA THR A 12 6.98 -8.06 3.42
C THR A 12 6.44 -9.42 3.03
N PHE A 13 5.18 -9.70 3.32
CA PHE A 13 4.54 -10.99 3.08
C PHE A 13 3.25 -10.82 2.30
N THR A 14 2.94 -11.85 1.53
CA THR A 14 1.64 -12.06 0.87
C THR A 14 1.01 -13.30 1.49
N ASP A 15 -0.17 -13.13 2.05
CA ASP A 15 -0.96 -14.18 2.69
C ASP A 15 -2.13 -14.57 1.76
N LEU A 16 -2.38 -15.86 1.62
CA LEU A 16 -3.54 -16.41 0.92
C LEU A 16 -4.33 -17.28 1.90
N VAL A 17 -5.63 -17.07 1.95
CA VAL A 17 -6.59 -17.94 2.64
C VAL A 17 -7.61 -18.43 1.63
N VAL A 18 -7.87 -19.71 1.61
CA VAL A 18 -8.83 -20.34 0.71
C VAL A 18 -9.85 -21.12 1.52
N PHE A 19 -11.11 -20.92 1.21
CA PHE A 19 -12.23 -21.67 1.75
C PHE A 19 -12.89 -22.49 0.65
N ASP A 20 -12.96 -23.78 0.87
CA ASP A 20 -13.70 -24.72 0.01
C ASP A 20 -15.06 -24.99 0.64
N SER A 21 -16.13 -24.59 -0.04
CA SER A 21 -17.50 -24.73 0.47
C SER A 21 -18.04 -26.15 0.41
N GLU A 22 -17.43 -27.07 -0.34
CA GLU A 22 -17.86 -28.46 -0.41
C GLU A 22 -17.28 -29.30 0.73
N SER A 23 -15.95 -29.18 0.94
CA SER A 23 -15.27 -29.86 2.05
C SER A 23 -15.40 -29.15 3.39
N ASN A 24 -15.87 -27.88 3.38
CA ASN A 24 -15.87 -26.98 4.53
C ASN A 24 -14.47 -26.78 5.13
N GLU A 25 -13.45 -26.82 4.30
CA GLU A 25 -12.05 -26.76 4.70
C GLU A 25 -11.47 -25.36 4.43
N ILE A 26 -10.66 -24.88 5.39
CA ILE A 26 -9.88 -23.66 5.23
C ILE A 26 -8.41 -24.05 5.10
N ARG A 27 -7.76 -23.54 4.03
CA ARG A 27 -6.32 -23.69 3.81
C ARG A 27 -5.69 -22.31 3.70
N SER A 28 -4.46 -22.18 4.17
CA SER A 28 -3.72 -20.92 4.05
C SER A 28 -2.29 -21.14 3.62
N SER A 29 -1.73 -20.17 2.94
CA SER A 29 -0.32 -20.12 2.58
C SER A 29 0.22 -18.71 2.74
N LYS A 30 1.53 -18.61 2.91
CA LYS A 30 2.25 -17.36 3.09
C LYS A 30 3.55 -17.40 2.32
N CYS A 31 3.85 -16.32 1.60
CA CYS A 31 5.15 -16.16 0.94
C CYS A 31 5.69 -14.74 1.12
N LEU A 32 6.97 -14.55 0.84
CA LEU A 32 7.57 -13.22 0.79
C LEU A 32 7.02 -12.43 -0.39
N SER A 33 6.62 -11.20 -0.14
CA SER A 33 6.21 -10.28 -1.21
C SER A 33 7.38 -9.92 -2.10
N THR A 34 7.18 -9.99 -3.41
CA THR A 34 8.17 -9.54 -4.40
C THR A 34 7.84 -8.11 -4.81
N HIS A 35 8.63 -7.12 -4.34
CA HIS A 35 8.38 -5.71 -4.64
C HIS A 35 8.44 -5.37 -6.13
N LYS A 36 9.24 -6.11 -6.91
CA LYS A 36 9.39 -5.86 -8.35
C LYS A 36 8.26 -6.44 -9.19
N ILE A 37 7.71 -7.59 -8.79
CA ILE A 37 6.67 -8.31 -9.53
C ILE A 37 5.68 -8.91 -8.53
N PRO A 38 4.71 -8.12 -8.03
CA PRO A 38 3.76 -8.59 -7.01
C PRO A 38 2.96 -9.83 -7.41
N ILE A 39 2.76 -10.03 -8.72
CA ILE A 39 2.03 -11.20 -9.24
C ILE A 39 2.76 -12.53 -9.01
N ASP A 40 4.07 -12.53 -8.85
CA ASP A 40 4.82 -13.76 -8.58
C ASP A 40 4.56 -14.25 -7.16
N ALA A 41 4.48 -13.35 -6.18
CA ALA A 41 4.09 -13.70 -4.82
C ALA A 41 2.68 -14.31 -4.80
N PHE A 42 1.74 -13.69 -5.52
CA PHE A 42 0.39 -14.21 -5.70
C PHE A 42 0.39 -15.64 -6.29
N ARG A 43 1.12 -15.87 -7.39
CA ARG A 43 1.22 -17.21 -8.01
C ARG A 43 1.83 -18.25 -7.08
N ASN A 44 2.86 -17.85 -6.33
CA ASN A 44 3.55 -18.76 -5.40
C ASN A 44 2.63 -19.20 -4.25
N THR A 45 1.77 -18.32 -3.72
CA THR A 45 0.84 -18.71 -2.65
C THR A 45 -0.20 -19.74 -3.15
N PHE A 46 -0.72 -19.58 -4.37
CA PHE A 46 -1.61 -20.55 -4.98
C PHE A 46 -0.90 -21.88 -5.28
N GLY A 47 0.35 -21.81 -5.77
CA GLY A 47 1.17 -23.00 -6.04
C GLY A 47 1.46 -23.82 -4.78
N GLN A 48 1.69 -23.19 -3.63
CA GLN A 48 1.90 -23.88 -2.35
C GLN A 48 0.69 -24.70 -1.91
N LEU A 49 -0.52 -24.26 -2.25
CA LEU A 49 -1.76 -24.98 -1.93
C LEU A 49 -2.20 -25.93 -3.05
N SER A 50 -1.47 -25.98 -4.17
CA SER A 50 -1.84 -26.74 -5.36
C SER A 50 -3.25 -26.41 -5.88
N ILE A 51 -3.61 -25.14 -5.83
CA ILE A 51 -4.90 -24.62 -6.29
C ILE A 51 -4.68 -23.85 -7.58
N GLU A 52 -5.43 -24.17 -8.62
CA GLU A 52 -5.47 -23.37 -9.84
C GLU A 52 -6.26 -22.07 -9.59
N PRO A 53 -5.70 -20.88 -9.86
CA PRO A 53 -6.43 -19.61 -9.69
C PRO A 53 -7.76 -19.56 -10.47
N LYS A 54 -7.86 -20.30 -11.59
CA LYS A 54 -9.08 -20.40 -12.40
C LYS A 54 -10.23 -21.15 -11.72
N SER A 55 -9.94 -21.98 -10.71
CA SER A 55 -10.97 -22.72 -9.96
C SER A 55 -11.61 -21.86 -8.85
N VAL A 56 -11.10 -20.66 -8.59
CA VAL A 56 -11.62 -19.74 -7.59
C VAL A 56 -12.85 -19.03 -8.15
N SER A 57 -13.98 -19.16 -7.46
CA SER A 57 -15.23 -18.49 -7.82
C SER A 57 -15.27 -17.03 -7.36
N ASP A 58 -14.73 -16.77 -6.19
CA ASP A 58 -14.71 -15.45 -5.57
C ASP A 58 -13.32 -15.14 -5.04
N LEU A 59 -12.75 -14.01 -5.45
CA LEU A 59 -11.45 -13.54 -5.01
C LEU A 59 -11.55 -12.15 -4.40
N VAL A 60 -11.10 -12.02 -3.17
CA VAL A 60 -10.92 -10.73 -2.49
C VAL A 60 -9.42 -10.45 -2.38
N HIS A 61 -8.99 -9.28 -2.83
CA HIS A 61 -7.59 -8.87 -2.73
C HIS A 61 -7.46 -7.57 -1.94
N GLY A 62 -6.76 -7.65 -0.81
CA GLY A 62 -6.30 -6.52 -0.02
C GLY A 62 -4.83 -6.20 -0.31
N THR A 63 -4.47 -4.92 -0.25
CA THR A 63 -3.07 -4.50 -0.38
C THR A 63 -2.78 -3.23 0.39
N THR A 64 -1.63 -3.17 1.04
CA THR A 64 -1.12 -1.98 1.74
C THR A 64 0.08 -1.36 1.01
N ILE A 65 0.37 -1.77 -0.22
CA ILE A 65 1.55 -1.31 -0.98
C ILE A 65 1.56 0.22 -1.12
N ALA A 66 0.42 0.83 -1.49
CA ALA A 66 0.32 2.28 -1.66
C ALA A 66 0.49 3.03 -0.32
N THR A 67 -0.13 2.53 0.74
CA THR A 67 0.02 3.10 2.09
C THR A 67 1.46 3.01 2.57
N ASN A 68 2.12 1.86 2.37
CA ASN A 68 3.51 1.68 2.75
C ASN A 68 4.44 2.59 1.94
N ALA A 69 4.23 2.72 0.63
CA ALA A 69 5.00 3.64 -0.22
C ALA A 69 4.88 5.09 0.28
N LEU A 70 3.68 5.50 0.71
CA LEU A 70 3.44 6.83 1.26
C LEU A 70 4.16 7.03 2.61
N ILE A 71 4.06 6.07 3.52
CA ILE A 71 4.70 6.12 4.84
C ILE A 71 6.23 6.12 4.70
N GLU A 72 6.77 5.26 3.84
CA GLU A 72 8.20 5.14 3.58
C GLU A 72 8.74 6.25 2.68
N ARG A 73 7.88 7.11 2.15
CA ARG A 73 8.21 8.17 1.16
C ARG A 73 8.93 7.62 -0.07
N LYS A 74 8.61 6.39 -0.45
CA LYS A 74 9.11 5.73 -1.65
C LYS A 74 8.07 5.84 -2.76
N GLY A 75 8.34 6.66 -3.75
CA GLY A 75 7.41 6.89 -4.85
C GLY A 75 8.07 7.65 -6.00
N GLY A 76 7.29 7.98 -7.00
CA GLY A 76 7.71 8.87 -8.09
C GLY A 76 7.86 10.31 -7.63
N SER A 77 8.45 11.14 -8.46
CA SER A 77 8.50 12.59 -8.24
C SER A 77 7.09 13.16 -8.23
N VAL A 78 6.80 13.99 -7.24
CA VAL A 78 5.49 14.61 -7.07
C VAL A 78 5.61 16.11 -7.36
N ALA A 79 4.74 16.62 -8.24
CA ALA A 79 4.58 18.04 -8.47
C ALA A 79 3.25 18.52 -7.86
N TYR A 80 3.29 19.64 -7.19
CA TYR A 80 2.10 20.30 -6.65
C TYR A 80 1.82 21.55 -7.48
N VAL A 81 0.69 21.55 -8.18
CA VAL A 81 0.22 22.67 -8.98
C VAL A 81 -0.91 23.35 -8.25
N THR A 82 -0.81 24.65 -8.05
CA THR A 82 -1.77 25.44 -7.29
C THR A 82 -1.88 26.86 -7.85
N THR A 83 -2.85 27.60 -7.36
CA THR A 83 -3.00 29.03 -7.66
C THR A 83 -1.85 29.81 -7.05
N ALA A 84 -1.34 30.82 -7.77
CA ALA A 84 -0.29 31.72 -7.29
C ALA A 84 -0.66 32.30 -5.91
N GLY A 85 0.29 32.29 -4.98
CA GLY A 85 0.10 32.70 -3.59
C GLY A 85 -0.34 31.57 -2.63
N PHE A 86 -0.57 30.34 -3.14
CA PHE A 86 -0.94 29.18 -2.32
C PHE A 86 0.16 28.10 -2.28
N GLU A 87 1.34 28.40 -2.73
CA GLU A 87 2.48 27.48 -2.83
C GLU A 87 2.91 26.93 -1.47
N ASP A 88 2.74 27.74 -0.42
CA ASP A 88 3.17 27.39 0.94
C ASP A 88 2.17 26.50 1.71
N VAL A 89 0.96 26.27 1.19
CA VAL A 89 -0.08 25.48 1.87
C VAL A 89 0.42 24.10 2.32
N PRO A 90 1.14 23.30 1.51
CA PRO A 90 1.66 22.00 1.94
C PRO A 90 2.70 22.12 3.08
N PHE A 91 3.42 23.23 3.17
CA PHE A 91 4.44 23.50 4.18
C PHE A 91 3.83 24.08 5.46
N ILE A 92 2.83 24.93 5.35
CA ILE A 92 2.08 25.49 6.46
C ILE A 92 1.29 24.40 7.18
N GLN A 93 0.67 23.46 6.41
CA GLN A 93 -0.17 22.39 6.92
C GLN A 93 -1.32 22.94 7.79
N ARG A 94 -1.77 22.21 8.79
CA ARG A 94 -2.86 22.64 9.70
C ARG A 94 -2.39 23.57 10.83
N THR A 95 -1.12 23.95 10.87
CA THR A 95 -0.51 24.76 11.95
C THR A 95 -0.63 24.18 13.36
N THR A 96 -1.14 22.97 13.51
CA THR A 96 -1.25 22.28 14.79
C THR A 96 0.13 21.84 15.30
N ARG A 97 0.41 22.13 16.56
CA ARG A 97 1.63 21.72 17.25
C ARG A 97 1.25 20.82 18.43
N PRO A 98 1.41 19.49 18.32
CA PRO A 98 0.99 18.55 19.38
C PRO A 98 1.76 18.78 20.69
N GLU A 99 3.02 19.20 20.62
CA GLU A 99 3.88 19.43 21.76
C GLU A 99 4.26 20.92 21.85
N LEU A 100 3.42 21.71 22.52
CA LEU A 100 3.56 23.17 22.59
C LEU A 100 4.91 23.63 23.16
N TYR A 101 5.45 22.92 24.16
CA TYR A 101 6.66 23.30 24.89
C TYR A 101 7.94 22.60 24.41
N ASN A 102 7.83 21.70 23.43
CA ASN A 102 9.00 21.01 22.86
C ASN A 102 9.62 21.87 21.75
N LEU A 103 10.68 22.60 22.09
CA LEU A 103 11.41 23.44 21.13
C LEU A 103 12.09 22.65 20.00
N ALA A 104 12.39 21.36 20.24
CA ALA A 104 13.01 20.49 19.26
C ALA A 104 11.98 19.86 18.28
N TRP A 105 10.67 20.04 18.53
CA TRP A 105 9.64 19.49 17.66
C TRP A 105 9.72 20.09 16.25
N LYS A 106 9.72 19.22 15.26
CA LYS A 106 9.72 19.60 13.84
C LYS A 106 8.47 19.06 13.18
N LYS A 107 7.87 19.83 12.28
CA LYS A 107 6.80 19.36 11.40
C LYS A 107 7.31 18.24 10.50
N SER A 108 6.41 17.30 10.19
CA SER A 108 6.69 16.34 9.12
C SER A 108 6.86 17.10 7.80
N LEU A 109 7.88 16.73 7.04
CA LEU A 109 8.10 17.32 5.73
C LEU A 109 6.94 16.94 4.78
N PRO A 110 6.50 17.84 3.88
CA PRO A 110 5.55 17.50 2.84
C PRO A 110 6.17 16.49 1.85
N MET A 111 5.34 15.94 0.97
CA MET A 111 5.78 14.99 -0.07
C MET A 111 6.38 15.68 -1.30
N ILE A 112 6.38 16.98 -1.30
CA ILE A 112 6.93 17.82 -2.37
C ILE A 112 8.11 18.63 -1.84
N ASP A 113 9.10 18.85 -2.71
CA ASP A 113 10.18 19.78 -2.44
C ASP A 113 9.74 21.21 -2.77
N ARG A 114 10.24 22.18 -1.99
CA ARG A 114 10.05 23.58 -2.30
C ARG A 114 10.84 23.90 -3.56
N ARG A 115 10.18 23.97 -4.69
CA ARG A 115 10.76 24.48 -5.92
C ARG A 115 10.47 25.97 -6.05
N SER A 116 11.48 26.70 -6.54
CA SER A 116 11.31 28.02 -7.06
C SER A 116 10.36 27.99 -8.27
N ASP A 117 9.35 28.75 -8.16
CA ASP A 117 8.45 29.35 -9.11
C ASP A 117 8.62 29.00 -10.60
N CYS A 118 7.70 28.18 -11.11
CA CYS A 118 7.39 28.19 -12.53
C CYS A 118 6.32 29.29 -12.75
N TYR A 119 6.73 30.52 -12.88
CA TYR A 119 5.88 31.57 -13.44
C TYR A 119 5.80 31.36 -14.94
N GLY A 120 4.63 30.99 -15.46
CA GLY A 120 4.28 31.05 -16.87
C GLY A 120 3.66 32.39 -17.21
#